data_30256cb05c5cec9c6308c80cc450bbb4
#
_entry.id   30256cb05c5cec9c6308c80cc450bbb4
#
_cell.length_a   1.000
_cell.length_b   1.000
_cell.length_c   1.000
_cell.angle_alpha   90.00
_cell.angle_beta   90.00
_cell.angle_gamma   90.00
#
_symmetry.space_group_name_H-M   'P 1'
#
loop_
_entity.id
_entity.type
_entity.pdbx_description
1 polymer ?
#
loop_
_entity_poly.entity_id
_entity_poly.type
_entity_poly.pdbx_seq_one_letter_code
_entity_poly.pdbx_strand_id
1 'polypeptide(L)'
;MKVNELMKMWDRNASGELAENHYTVRLPVEDAARIAALCEMYPKRSAEDFITDLLSAALSEIEGGMPYIKGDEVIAEDEMGDPIYEDAGSTPRFLALSQKHLKRLKAQRNG
;
A
#
# COMPACT_ATOMS: atom_id res chain seq x y z
N MET A 1 11.82 3.47 -13.14
CA MET A 1 11.84 2.90 -11.78
C MET A 1 13.24 3.01 -11.20
N LYS A 2 13.36 3.49 -9.99
CA LYS A 2 14.66 3.58 -9.31
C LYS A 2 15.09 2.20 -8.82
N VAL A 3 16.42 1.99 -8.72
CA VAL A 3 16.97 0.69 -8.31
C VAL A 3 16.46 0.28 -6.92
N ASN A 4 16.38 1.22 -5.98
CA ASN A 4 15.87 0.92 -4.63
C ASN A 4 14.41 0.52 -4.61
N GLU A 5 13.60 1.07 -5.50
CA GLU A 5 12.19 0.68 -5.65
C GLU A 5 12.08 -0.73 -6.22
N LEU A 6 12.93 -1.05 -7.19
CA LEU A 6 12.99 -2.38 -7.80
C LEU A 6 13.41 -3.43 -6.76
N MET A 7 14.42 -3.12 -5.96
CA MET A 7 14.88 -4.02 -4.89
C MET A 7 13.81 -4.26 -3.84
N LYS A 8 13.06 -3.22 -3.46
CA LYS A 8 11.93 -3.36 -2.53
C LYS A 8 10.85 -4.27 -3.10
N MET A 9 10.60 -4.17 -4.40
CA MET A 9 9.63 -5.05 -5.08
C MET A 9 10.12 -6.49 -5.06
N TRP A 10 11.40 -6.74 -5.32
CA TRP A 10 11.98 -8.08 -5.30
C TRP A 10 11.91 -8.70 -3.91
N ASP A 11 12.28 -7.93 -2.87
CA ASP A 11 12.21 -8.38 -1.48
C ASP A 11 10.79 -8.77 -1.11
N ARG A 12 9.81 -7.96 -1.48
CA ARG A 12 8.40 -8.22 -1.23
C ARG A 12 7.93 -9.50 -1.91
N ASN A 13 8.32 -9.70 -3.16
CA ASN A 13 7.93 -10.88 -3.94
C ASN A 13 8.66 -12.14 -3.48
N ALA A 14 9.91 -12.01 -3.04
CA ALA A 14 10.74 -13.14 -2.62
C ALA A 14 10.45 -13.59 -1.20
N SER A 15 9.96 -12.69 -0.34
CA SER A 15 9.71 -13.00 1.08
C SER A 15 8.59 -14.03 1.28
N GLY A 16 7.72 -14.20 0.30
CA GLY A 16 6.59 -15.10 0.41
C GLY A 16 5.57 -14.69 1.46
N GLU A 17 5.58 -13.43 1.88
CA GLU A 17 4.65 -12.92 2.89
C GLU A 17 3.30 -12.56 2.28
N LEU A 18 2.60 -13.58 1.77
CA LEU A 18 1.25 -13.43 1.25
C LEU A 18 0.24 -13.70 2.37
N ALA A 19 -0.82 -12.90 2.41
CA ALA A 19 -1.93 -13.15 3.32
C ALA A 19 -2.68 -14.42 2.91
N GLU A 20 -3.34 -15.06 3.86
CA GLU A 20 -4.24 -16.18 3.57
C GLU A 20 -5.55 -15.72 2.94
N ASN A 21 -5.85 -14.43 3.06
CA ASN A 21 -7.10 -13.86 2.56
C ASN A 21 -7.12 -13.83 1.05
N HIS A 22 -8.25 -14.27 0.49
CA HIS A 22 -8.53 -14.19 -0.93
C HIS A 22 -9.73 -13.27 -1.15
N TYR A 23 -9.66 -12.48 -2.20
CA TYR A 23 -10.75 -11.58 -2.56
C TYR A 23 -11.15 -11.85 -4.00
N THR A 24 -12.40 -12.23 -4.20
CA THR A 24 -12.95 -12.42 -5.53
C THR A 24 -13.76 -11.19 -5.90
N VAL A 25 -13.38 -10.54 -6.98
CA VAL A 25 -14.01 -9.31 -7.42
C VAL A 25 -14.30 -9.36 -8.91
N ARG A 26 -15.34 -8.66 -9.33
CA ARG A 26 -15.63 -8.41 -10.73
C ARG A 26 -15.14 -7.01 -11.08
N LEU A 27 -14.33 -6.91 -12.13
CA LEU A 27 -13.80 -5.62 -12.56
C LEU A 27 -14.81 -4.92 -13.49
N PRO A 28 -14.83 -3.58 -13.46
CA PRO A 28 -15.50 -2.85 -14.53
C PRO A 28 -14.97 -3.30 -15.90
N VAL A 29 -15.84 -3.31 -16.91
CA VAL A 29 -15.48 -3.79 -18.23
C VAL A 29 -14.25 -3.08 -18.80
N GLU A 30 -14.17 -1.76 -18.61
CA GLU A 30 -13.03 -0.97 -19.10
C GLU A 30 -11.73 -1.36 -18.40
N ASP A 31 -11.78 -1.61 -17.10
CA ASP A 31 -10.58 -2.02 -16.34
C ASP A 31 -10.15 -3.44 -16.74
N ALA A 32 -11.08 -4.34 -16.93
CA ALA A 32 -10.79 -5.68 -17.42
C ALA A 32 -10.12 -5.63 -18.80
N ALA A 33 -10.59 -4.74 -19.68
CA ALA A 33 -9.98 -4.55 -20.99
C ALA A 33 -8.54 -4.03 -20.90
N ARG A 34 -8.30 -3.10 -19.99
CA ARG A 34 -6.95 -2.56 -19.75
C ARG A 34 -5.99 -3.62 -19.21
N ILE A 35 -6.46 -4.46 -18.30
CA ILE A 35 -5.66 -5.57 -17.79
C ILE A 35 -5.35 -6.57 -18.91
N ALA A 36 -6.32 -6.90 -19.74
CA ALA A 36 -6.12 -7.79 -20.87
C ALA A 36 -5.09 -7.20 -21.85
N ALA A 37 -5.13 -5.90 -22.09
CA ALA A 37 -4.16 -5.21 -22.95
C ALA A 37 -2.74 -5.33 -22.39
N LEU A 38 -2.58 -5.13 -21.08
CA LEU A 38 -1.26 -5.28 -20.45
C LEU A 38 -0.74 -6.71 -20.54
N CYS A 39 -1.60 -7.70 -20.39
CA CYS A 39 -1.22 -9.11 -20.54
C CYS A 39 -0.73 -9.42 -21.97
N GLU A 40 -1.34 -8.80 -22.96
CA GLU A 40 -0.91 -8.95 -24.36
C GLU A 40 0.41 -8.25 -24.65
N MET A 41 0.63 -7.07 -24.05
CA MET A 41 1.89 -6.32 -24.19
C MET A 41 3.05 -7.01 -23.47
N TYR A 42 2.78 -7.65 -22.35
CA TYR A 42 3.78 -8.30 -21.50
C TYR A 42 3.39 -9.76 -21.23
N PRO A 43 3.56 -10.64 -22.23
CA PRO A 43 2.99 -11.98 -22.16
C PRO A 43 3.59 -12.91 -21.10
N LYS A 44 4.70 -12.55 -20.49
CA LYS A 44 5.30 -13.34 -19.39
C LYS A 44 4.66 -13.07 -18.04
N ARG A 45 3.76 -12.08 -17.95
CA ARG A 45 3.06 -11.74 -16.71
C ARG A 45 1.60 -12.16 -16.79
N SER A 46 1.04 -12.53 -15.65
CA SER A 46 -0.38 -12.89 -15.56
C SER A 46 -1.23 -11.67 -15.20
N ALA A 47 -2.54 -11.79 -15.40
CA ALA A 47 -3.48 -10.76 -14.96
C ALA A 47 -3.37 -10.54 -13.45
N GLU A 48 -3.21 -11.62 -12.67
CA GLU A 48 -3.06 -11.56 -11.23
C GLU A 48 -1.81 -10.79 -10.82
N ASP A 49 -0.69 -10.95 -11.52
CA ASP A 49 0.53 -10.19 -11.27
C ASP A 49 0.31 -8.69 -11.43
N PHE A 50 -0.37 -8.29 -12.51
CA PHE A 50 -0.69 -6.88 -12.74
C PHE A 50 -1.62 -6.34 -11.68
N ILE A 51 -2.65 -7.09 -11.30
CA ILE A 51 -3.63 -6.66 -10.30
C ILE A 51 -2.95 -6.44 -8.95
N THR A 52 -2.09 -7.36 -8.50
CA THR A 52 -1.39 -7.21 -7.22
C THR A 52 -0.42 -6.03 -7.23
N ASP A 53 0.33 -5.84 -8.30
CA ASP A 53 1.25 -4.72 -8.42
C ASP A 53 0.53 -3.38 -8.47
N LEU A 54 -0.54 -3.28 -9.26
CA LEU A 54 -1.33 -2.06 -9.37
C LEU A 54 -2.04 -1.73 -8.07
N LEU A 55 -2.56 -2.74 -7.37
CA LEU A 55 -3.20 -2.55 -6.07
C LEU A 55 -2.19 -2.02 -5.04
N SER A 56 -0.99 -2.59 -4.98
CA SER A 56 0.06 -2.11 -4.09
C SER A 56 0.41 -0.65 -4.36
N ALA A 57 0.55 -0.29 -5.63
CA ALA A 57 0.84 1.10 -6.02
C ALA A 57 -0.29 2.05 -5.60
N ALA A 58 -1.54 1.65 -5.85
CA ALA A 58 -2.70 2.47 -5.50
C ALA A 58 -2.83 2.66 -3.99
N LEU A 59 -2.60 1.61 -3.21
CA LEU A 59 -2.64 1.69 -1.74
C LEU A 59 -1.55 2.60 -1.20
N SER A 60 -0.35 2.56 -1.80
CA SER A 60 0.74 3.47 -1.43
C SER A 60 0.39 4.93 -1.75
N GLU A 61 -0.26 5.17 -2.89
CA GLU A 61 -0.73 6.52 -3.24
C GLU A 61 -1.79 7.03 -2.28
N ILE A 62 -2.73 6.17 -1.87
CA ILE A 62 -3.75 6.54 -0.87
C ILE A 62 -3.07 6.95 0.43
N GLU A 63 -2.13 6.14 0.90
CA GLU A 63 -1.41 6.43 2.15
C GLU A 63 -0.64 7.75 2.07
N GLY A 64 0.10 7.98 0.99
CA GLY A 64 0.87 9.19 0.79
C GLY A 64 0.05 10.42 0.41
N GLY A 65 -1.18 10.21 -0.07
CA GLY A 65 -2.06 11.28 -0.53
C GLY A 65 -3.05 11.80 0.50
N MET A 66 -3.08 11.23 1.70
CA MET A 66 -3.95 11.71 2.77
C MET A 66 -3.48 13.06 3.26
N PRO A 67 -4.37 14.09 3.32
CA PRO A 67 -3.94 15.43 3.70
C PRO A 67 -3.59 15.52 5.18
N TYR A 68 -2.52 16.26 5.48
CA TYR A 68 -2.19 16.63 6.84
C TYR A 68 -3.22 17.66 7.35
N ILE A 69 -3.78 17.39 8.53
CA ILE A 69 -4.68 18.32 9.20
C ILE A 69 -4.06 18.66 10.55
N LYS A 70 -3.70 19.93 10.73
CA LYS A 70 -3.06 20.41 11.95
C LYS A 70 -3.99 20.22 13.16
N GLY A 71 -3.55 19.46 14.15
CA GLY A 71 -4.23 19.33 15.42
C GLY A 71 -3.80 20.38 16.42
N ASP A 72 -4.30 20.27 17.65
CA ASP A 72 -4.03 21.25 18.73
C ASP A 72 -2.83 20.85 19.58
N GLU A 73 -2.43 19.60 19.57
CA GLU A 73 -1.36 19.08 20.42
C GLU A 73 0.00 19.20 19.74
N VAL A 74 0.98 19.74 20.46
CA VAL A 74 2.36 19.79 20.01
C VAL A 74 3.03 18.47 20.34
N ILE A 75 3.53 17.76 19.33
CA ILE A 75 4.16 16.44 19.51
C ILE A 75 5.68 16.48 19.45
N ALA A 76 6.26 17.56 18.91
CA ALA A 76 7.70 17.70 18.76
C ALA A 76 8.06 19.15 18.41
N GLU A 77 9.35 19.44 18.32
CA GLU A 77 9.86 20.70 17.77
C GLU A 77 10.77 20.37 16.59
N ASP A 78 10.77 21.27 15.58
CA ASP A 78 11.66 21.11 14.45
C ASP A 78 13.08 21.64 14.77
N GLU A 79 13.98 21.63 13.79
CA GLU A 79 15.37 22.05 13.95
C GLU A 79 15.49 23.54 14.36
N MET A 80 14.49 24.35 14.06
CA MET A 80 14.46 25.77 14.37
C MET A 80 13.72 26.07 15.67
N GLY A 81 13.25 25.05 16.37
CA GLY A 81 12.52 25.20 17.63
C GLY A 81 11.03 25.49 17.45
N ASP A 82 10.52 25.45 16.22
CA ASP A 82 9.10 25.67 15.95
C ASP A 82 8.30 24.41 16.32
N PRO A 83 7.08 24.57 16.86
CA PRO A 83 6.27 23.43 17.26
C PRO A 83 5.77 22.64 16.04
N ILE A 84 5.85 21.31 16.17
CA ILE A 84 5.22 20.39 15.22
C ILE A 84 3.94 19.88 15.87
N TYR A 85 2.82 20.15 15.23
CA TYR A 85 1.50 19.74 15.74
C TYR A 85 1.12 18.36 15.23
N GLU A 86 0.29 17.67 16.01
CA GLU A 86 -0.24 16.36 15.61
C GLU A 86 -0.98 16.45 14.28
N ASP A 87 -0.96 15.35 13.56
CA ASP A 87 -1.81 15.19 12.37
C ASP A 87 -3.18 14.70 12.82
N ALA A 88 -4.18 15.58 12.79
CA ALA A 88 -5.57 15.25 13.11
C ALA A 88 -6.33 14.68 11.91
N GLY A 89 -5.66 14.46 10.77
CA GLY A 89 -6.24 13.85 9.58
C GLY A 89 -6.30 12.34 9.65
N SER A 90 -6.48 11.72 8.49
CA SER A 90 -6.69 10.27 8.39
C SER A 90 -5.42 9.44 8.50
N THR A 91 -4.25 10.01 8.22
CA THR A 91 -2.99 9.25 8.15
C THR A 91 -2.66 8.49 9.42
N PRO A 92 -2.66 9.11 10.63
CA PRO A 92 -2.31 8.37 11.84
C PRO A 92 -3.27 7.22 12.13
N ARG A 93 -4.56 7.43 11.88
CA ARG A 93 -5.57 6.39 12.06
C ARG A 93 -5.37 5.25 11.05
N PHE A 94 -5.14 5.60 9.79
CA PHE A 94 -4.90 4.61 8.74
C PHE A 94 -3.68 3.76 9.08
N LEU A 95 -2.57 4.39 9.50
CA LEU A 95 -1.34 3.67 9.86
C LEU A 95 -1.56 2.75 11.07
N ALA A 96 -2.23 3.25 12.10
CA ALA A 96 -2.51 2.46 13.31
C ALA A 96 -3.39 1.24 13.00
N LEU A 97 -4.44 1.43 12.21
CA LEU A 97 -5.34 0.34 11.81
C LEU A 97 -4.64 -0.65 10.88
N SER A 98 -3.80 -0.17 9.97
CA SER A 98 -3.01 -1.03 9.08
C SER A 98 -2.06 -1.92 9.89
N GLN A 99 -1.38 -1.37 10.89
CA GLN A 99 -0.51 -2.13 11.78
C GLN A 99 -1.27 -3.17 12.60
N LYS A 100 -2.43 -2.79 13.10
CA LYS A 100 -3.31 -3.71 13.85
C LYS A 100 -3.66 -4.92 12.99
N HIS A 101 -4.11 -4.69 11.76
CA HIS A 101 -4.50 -5.78 10.87
C HIS A 101 -3.29 -6.55 10.32
N LEU A 102 -2.16 -5.89 10.12
CA LEU A 102 -0.93 -6.56 9.72
C LEU A 102 -0.52 -7.62 10.76
N LYS A 103 -0.53 -7.24 12.06
CA LYS A 103 -0.24 -8.17 13.14
C LYS A 103 -1.22 -9.33 13.18
N ARG A 104 -2.51 -9.04 13.01
CA ARG A 104 -3.57 -10.05 12.98
C ARG A 104 -3.36 -11.05 11.83
N LEU A 105 -3.10 -10.55 10.63
CA LEU A 105 -2.92 -11.38 9.45
C LEU A 105 -1.64 -12.23 9.52
N LYS A 106 -0.56 -11.69 10.05
CA LYS A 106 0.67 -12.45 10.29
C LYS A 106 0.46 -13.55 11.31
N ALA A 107 -0.28 -13.29 12.37
CA ALA A 107 -0.60 -14.28 13.39
C ALA A 107 -1.46 -15.43 12.81
N GLN A 108 -2.44 -15.13 11.98
CA GLN A 108 -3.25 -16.14 11.30
C GLN A 108 -2.40 -17.02 10.39
N ARG A 109 -1.45 -16.43 9.67
CA ARG A 109 -0.57 -17.14 8.77
C ARG A 109 0.38 -18.10 9.50
N ASN A 110 0.85 -17.69 10.67
CA ASN A 110 1.80 -18.45 11.48
C ASN A 110 1.12 -19.37 12.50
N GLY A 111 -0.15 -19.19 12.67
CA GLY A 111 -0.97 -20.03 13.55
C GLY A 111 -1.63 -21.15 12.80
#